data_5ab868c3adf749fd49be799f901faa4e
#
_entry.id   5ab868c3adf749fd49be799f901faa4e
#
_cell.length_a   1.000
_cell.length_b   1.000
_cell.length_c   1.000
_cell.angle_alpha   90.00
_cell.angle_beta   90.00
_cell.angle_gamma   90.00
#
_symmetry.space_group_name_H-M   'P 1'
#
loop_
_entity.id
_entity.type
_entity.pdbx_description
1 polymer ?
#
loop_
_entity_poly.entity_id
_entity_poly.type
_entity_poly.pdbx_seq_one_letter_code
_entity_poly.pdbx_strand_id
1 'polypeptide(L)'
;MASFRIRPFREQDSEVVRALFARGILEHAPAGFRHVLRLARVRLALLVLFVGARAGGGSWVLGLGTVGLALVLLWLLVRSLSTDYVRDALGTDLCDIPGTYLRAPDCGFWVAEVGGSVVGMVAAVPSQDVPGALELRRMSVSREQRGRGLARALCREVLGFARARGFGTVVLSTSMVQLAAQRLYEGLGFRRGGASSPSLLGSIVHFQIFHY
;
A
#
# COMPACT_ATOMS: atom_id res chain seq x y z
N MET A 1 11.32 5.70 -26.33
CA MET A 1 10.61 5.50 -25.04
C MET A 1 9.13 5.62 -25.32
N ALA A 2 8.30 4.66 -24.91
CA ALA A 2 6.85 4.83 -25.06
C ALA A 2 6.43 6.06 -24.25
N SER A 3 5.79 7.02 -24.90
CA SER A 3 5.25 8.21 -24.27
C SER A 3 4.07 7.78 -23.38
N PHE A 4 3.99 8.30 -22.17
CA PHE A 4 2.83 8.13 -21.29
C PHE A 4 2.06 9.46 -21.22
N ARG A 5 0.78 9.37 -20.96
CA ARG A 5 -0.10 10.51 -20.73
C ARG A 5 -0.76 10.39 -19.38
N ILE A 6 -0.84 11.49 -18.63
CA ILE A 6 -1.68 11.58 -17.44
C ILE A 6 -2.97 12.31 -17.83
N ARG A 7 -4.09 11.77 -17.40
CA ARG A 7 -5.41 12.35 -17.62
C ARG A 7 -6.33 12.11 -16.43
N PRO A 8 -7.38 12.91 -16.28
CA PRO A 8 -8.43 12.59 -15.32
C PRO A 8 -9.03 11.21 -15.57
N PHE A 9 -9.48 10.58 -14.50
CA PHE A 9 -10.20 9.31 -14.51
C PHE A 9 -11.51 9.44 -15.30
N ARG A 10 -11.92 8.34 -15.92
CA ARG A 10 -13.21 8.17 -16.61
C ARG A 10 -13.89 6.90 -16.09
N GLU A 11 -15.21 6.84 -16.10
CA GLU A 11 -15.98 5.69 -15.60
C GLU A 11 -15.54 4.34 -16.20
N GLN A 12 -15.19 4.34 -17.48
CA GLN A 12 -14.67 3.15 -18.16
C GLN A 12 -13.35 2.62 -17.61
N ASP A 13 -12.60 3.41 -16.82
CA ASP A 13 -11.36 3.00 -16.19
C ASP A 13 -11.57 2.22 -14.88
N SER A 14 -12.80 2.19 -14.36
CA SER A 14 -13.12 1.70 -13.01
C SER A 14 -12.59 0.31 -12.73
N GLU A 15 -12.84 -0.65 -13.60
CA GLU A 15 -12.41 -2.04 -13.42
C GLU A 15 -10.86 -2.17 -13.42
N VAL A 16 -10.21 -1.48 -14.37
CA VAL A 16 -8.75 -1.53 -14.50
C VAL A 16 -8.10 -0.88 -13.30
N VAL A 17 -8.62 0.25 -12.83
CA VAL A 17 -8.14 0.98 -11.64
C VAL A 17 -8.29 0.12 -10.39
N ARG A 18 -9.44 -0.50 -10.16
CA ARG A 18 -9.70 -1.40 -9.03
C ARG A 18 -8.76 -2.60 -9.03
N ALA A 19 -8.57 -3.22 -10.20
CA ALA A 19 -7.64 -4.35 -10.37
C ALA A 19 -6.18 -3.92 -10.14
N LEU A 20 -5.79 -2.73 -10.62
CA LEU A 20 -4.45 -2.18 -10.44
C LEU A 20 -4.16 -1.90 -8.98
N PHE A 21 -5.12 -1.32 -8.23
CA PHE A 21 -5.02 -1.11 -6.80
C PHE A 21 -4.84 -2.43 -6.05
N ALA A 22 -5.74 -3.40 -6.27
CA ALA A 22 -5.71 -4.69 -5.60
C ALA A 22 -4.36 -5.42 -5.81
N ARG A 23 -3.87 -5.47 -7.06
CA ARG A 23 -2.56 -6.07 -7.37
C ARG A 23 -1.43 -5.32 -6.69
N GLY A 24 -1.45 -3.98 -6.73
CA GLY A 24 -0.43 -3.13 -6.12
C GLY A 24 -0.29 -3.31 -4.61
N ILE A 25 -1.38 -3.57 -3.90
CA ILE A 25 -1.35 -3.86 -2.45
C ILE A 25 -0.88 -5.30 -2.19
N LEU A 26 -1.49 -6.29 -2.88
CA LEU A 26 -1.22 -7.70 -2.61
C LEU A 26 0.22 -8.11 -2.94
N GLU A 27 0.90 -7.44 -3.87
CA GLU A 27 2.30 -7.71 -4.17
C GLU A 27 3.27 -7.42 -3.01
N HIS A 28 2.83 -6.64 -2.00
CA HIS A 28 3.63 -6.34 -0.82
C HIS A 28 3.48 -7.38 0.30
N ALA A 29 2.53 -8.31 0.22
CA ALA A 29 2.34 -9.37 1.22
C ALA A 29 3.61 -10.20 1.48
N PRO A 30 4.42 -10.61 0.46
CA PRO A 30 5.69 -11.30 0.70
C PRO A 30 6.71 -10.45 1.47
N ALA A 31 6.71 -9.13 1.27
CA ALA A 31 7.60 -8.23 2.00
C ALA A 31 7.16 -8.09 3.47
N GLY A 32 5.87 -8.00 3.73
CA GLY A 32 5.29 -8.04 5.07
C GLY A 32 5.61 -9.34 5.80
N PHE A 33 5.45 -10.48 5.15
CA PHE A 33 5.81 -11.78 5.72
C PHE A 33 7.30 -11.88 6.08
N ARG A 34 8.19 -11.47 5.18
CA ARG A 34 9.63 -11.41 5.45
C ARG A 34 9.98 -10.49 6.62
N HIS A 35 9.27 -9.36 6.75
CA HIS A 35 9.44 -8.46 7.88
C HIS A 35 9.12 -9.18 9.19
N VAL A 36 7.96 -9.83 9.29
CA VAL A 36 7.53 -10.57 10.48
C VAL A 36 8.51 -11.68 10.85
N LEU A 37 9.02 -12.44 9.87
CA LEU A 37 10.02 -13.49 10.10
C LEU A 37 11.37 -12.97 10.60
N ARG A 38 11.72 -11.70 10.35
CA ARG A 38 12.95 -11.09 10.87
C ARG A 38 12.87 -10.73 12.35
N LEU A 39 11.69 -10.67 12.93
CA LEU A 39 11.51 -10.34 14.33
C LEU A 39 12.05 -11.46 15.23
N ALA A 40 12.92 -11.10 16.18
CA ALA A 40 13.54 -12.05 17.09
C ALA A 40 12.51 -12.88 17.86
N ARG A 41 11.43 -12.25 18.33
CA ARG A 41 10.33 -12.93 19.04
C ARG A 41 9.59 -13.97 18.19
N VAL A 42 9.40 -13.71 16.87
CA VAL A 42 8.78 -14.69 15.97
C VAL A 42 9.71 -15.88 15.76
N ARG A 43 11.00 -15.63 15.53
CA ARG A 43 11.99 -16.70 15.43
C ARG A 43 12.11 -17.52 16.70
N LEU A 44 12.08 -16.85 17.88
CA LEU A 44 12.08 -17.52 19.17
C LEU A 44 10.82 -18.37 19.36
N ALA A 45 9.63 -17.84 19.03
CA ALA A 45 8.38 -18.61 19.10
C ALA A 45 8.41 -19.84 18.19
N LEU A 46 8.91 -19.72 16.96
CA LEU A 46 9.08 -20.87 16.06
C LEU A 46 10.07 -21.90 16.61
N LEU A 47 11.16 -21.46 17.26
CA LEU A 47 12.12 -22.34 17.92
C LEU A 47 11.47 -23.08 19.11
N VAL A 48 10.73 -22.37 19.95
CA VAL A 48 10.01 -22.95 21.09
C VAL A 48 8.97 -23.98 20.63
N LEU A 49 8.24 -23.68 19.55
CA LEU A 49 7.29 -24.62 18.94
C LEU A 49 8.00 -25.89 18.45
N PHE A 50 9.14 -25.71 17.78
CA PHE A 50 9.94 -26.83 17.29
C PHE A 50 10.44 -27.73 18.43
N VAL A 51 11.08 -27.12 19.45
CA VAL A 51 11.63 -27.83 20.61
C VAL A 51 10.52 -28.53 21.39
N GLY A 52 9.40 -27.84 21.65
CA GLY A 52 8.24 -28.41 22.37
C GLY A 52 7.64 -29.60 21.65
N ALA A 53 7.40 -29.51 20.35
CA ALA A 53 6.88 -30.59 19.55
C ALA A 53 7.84 -31.81 19.49
N ARG A 54 9.15 -31.54 19.44
CA ARG A 54 10.17 -32.61 19.48
C ARG A 54 10.25 -33.27 20.86
N ALA A 55 10.21 -32.50 21.95
CA ALA A 55 10.27 -33.03 23.32
C ALA A 55 9.06 -33.89 23.66
N GLY A 56 7.85 -33.53 23.20
CA GLY A 56 6.63 -34.28 23.45
C GLY A 56 6.47 -35.55 22.62
N GLY A 57 7.00 -35.59 21.39
CA GLY A 57 6.82 -36.73 20.47
C GLY A 57 8.09 -37.43 20.00
N GLY A 58 9.26 -36.93 20.39
CA GLY A 58 10.56 -37.51 20.04
C GLY A 58 10.94 -37.44 18.55
N SER A 59 10.03 -37.01 17.65
CA SER A 59 10.22 -37.05 16.21
C SER A 59 10.61 -35.69 15.60
N TRP A 60 11.64 -35.71 14.76
CA TRP A 60 12.04 -34.53 13.96
C TRP A 60 10.92 -34.11 12.97
N VAL A 61 10.18 -35.10 12.46
CA VAL A 61 9.08 -34.85 11.52
C VAL A 61 7.97 -34.04 12.17
N LEU A 62 7.61 -34.33 13.43
CA LEU A 62 6.62 -33.54 14.20
C LEU A 62 7.09 -32.12 14.42
N GLY A 63 8.38 -31.92 14.82
CA GLY A 63 8.94 -30.59 15.01
C GLY A 63 8.92 -29.75 13.73
N LEU A 64 9.37 -30.32 12.61
CA LEU A 64 9.36 -29.64 11.31
C LEU A 64 7.94 -29.38 10.79
N GLY A 65 7.03 -30.36 10.96
CA GLY A 65 5.63 -30.22 10.57
C GLY A 65 4.92 -29.09 11.33
N THR A 66 5.16 -28.98 12.63
CA THR A 66 4.58 -27.91 13.47
C THR A 66 5.08 -26.53 13.04
N VAL A 67 6.39 -26.38 12.79
CA VAL A 67 6.95 -25.11 12.27
C VAL A 67 6.42 -24.81 10.87
N GLY A 68 6.33 -25.81 9.98
CA GLY A 68 5.76 -25.65 8.64
C GLY A 68 4.32 -25.14 8.70
N LEU A 69 3.49 -25.75 9.54
CA LEU A 69 2.10 -25.30 9.75
C LEU A 69 2.05 -23.87 10.29
N ALA A 70 2.88 -23.54 11.29
CA ALA A 70 2.95 -22.18 11.84
C ALA A 70 3.34 -21.13 10.79
N LEU A 71 4.29 -21.45 9.89
CA LEU A 71 4.68 -20.58 8.79
C LEU A 71 3.54 -20.39 7.76
N VAL A 72 2.80 -21.45 7.44
CA VAL A 72 1.62 -21.35 6.56
C VAL A 72 0.54 -20.48 7.18
N LEU A 73 0.22 -20.69 8.45
CA LEU A 73 -0.78 -19.87 9.16
C LEU A 73 -0.34 -18.40 9.24
N LEU A 74 0.92 -18.15 9.53
CA LEU A 74 1.47 -16.79 9.53
C LEU A 74 1.40 -16.12 8.14
N TRP A 75 1.70 -16.86 7.09
CA TRP A 75 1.55 -16.38 5.71
C TRP A 75 0.09 -16.03 5.39
N LEU A 76 -0.84 -16.93 5.73
CA LEU A 76 -2.27 -16.70 5.52
C LEU A 76 -2.76 -15.48 6.31
N LEU A 77 -2.29 -15.29 7.53
CA LEU A 77 -2.61 -14.11 8.35
C LEU A 77 -2.12 -12.82 7.69
N VAL A 78 -0.86 -12.76 7.28
CA VAL A 78 -0.30 -11.55 6.61
C VAL A 78 -1.04 -11.26 5.31
N ARG A 79 -1.37 -12.30 4.55
CA ARG A 79 -2.12 -12.18 3.30
C ARG A 79 -3.56 -11.71 3.54
N SER A 80 -4.25 -12.23 4.57
CA SER A 80 -5.62 -11.81 4.90
C SER A 80 -5.69 -10.33 5.26
N LEU A 81 -4.75 -9.83 6.05
CA LEU A 81 -4.68 -8.40 6.39
C LEU A 81 -4.56 -7.51 5.15
N SER A 82 -3.74 -7.93 4.16
CA SER A 82 -3.63 -7.21 2.88
C SER A 82 -4.91 -7.30 2.05
N THR A 83 -5.57 -8.47 2.07
CA THR A 83 -6.83 -8.70 1.35
C THR A 83 -7.99 -7.92 1.97
N ASP A 84 -8.04 -7.85 3.30
CA ASP A 84 -9.08 -7.11 4.03
C ASP A 84 -8.96 -5.60 3.75
N TYR A 85 -7.74 -5.06 3.73
CA TYR A 85 -7.50 -3.67 3.32
C TYR A 85 -7.95 -3.40 1.87
N VAL A 86 -7.68 -4.33 0.95
CA VAL A 86 -8.15 -4.21 -0.45
C VAL A 86 -9.67 -4.27 -0.51
N ARG A 87 -10.30 -5.22 0.20
CA ARG A 87 -11.76 -5.38 0.24
C ARG A 87 -12.43 -4.13 0.79
N ASP A 88 -11.89 -3.57 1.89
CA ASP A 88 -12.40 -2.34 2.47
C ASP A 88 -12.35 -1.17 1.48
N ALA A 89 -11.20 -0.94 0.85
CA ALA A 89 -11.06 0.12 -0.15
C ALA A 89 -11.98 -0.07 -1.37
N LEU A 90 -12.15 -1.31 -1.86
CA LEU A 90 -13.05 -1.63 -2.97
C LEU A 90 -14.53 -1.52 -2.59
N GLY A 91 -14.85 -1.66 -1.30
CA GLY A 91 -16.22 -1.50 -0.76
C GLY A 91 -16.55 -0.08 -0.34
N THR A 92 -15.56 0.81 -0.22
CA THR A 92 -15.73 2.21 0.19
C THR A 92 -15.46 3.17 -0.97
N ASP A 93 -14.36 3.86 -0.94
CA ASP A 93 -14.02 4.94 -1.87
C ASP A 93 -13.76 4.50 -3.33
N LEU A 94 -13.31 3.26 -3.54
CA LEU A 94 -13.15 2.69 -4.88
C LEU A 94 -14.42 1.95 -5.37
N CYS A 95 -15.50 1.93 -4.59
CA CYS A 95 -16.81 1.44 -5.03
C CYS A 95 -17.46 2.45 -5.98
N ASP A 96 -17.51 3.71 -5.59
CA ASP A 96 -18.02 4.83 -6.39
C ASP A 96 -16.94 5.92 -6.51
N ILE A 97 -16.00 5.69 -7.44
CA ILE A 97 -14.92 6.65 -7.73
C ILE A 97 -15.48 8.00 -8.20
N PRO A 98 -16.47 8.07 -9.13
CA PRO A 98 -17.06 9.34 -9.52
C PRO A 98 -17.67 10.11 -8.35
N GLY A 99 -18.44 9.44 -7.50
CA GLY A 99 -19.08 10.07 -6.32
C GLY A 99 -18.05 10.59 -5.33
N THR A 100 -17.02 9.78 -5.04
CA THR A 100 -16.02 10.09 -4.03
C THR A 100 -15.01 11.16 -4.49
N TYR A 101 -14.56 11.09 -5.75
CA TYR A 101 -13.40 11.87 -6.19
C TYR A 101 -13.68 12.90 -7.27
N LEU A 102 -14.80 12.78 -8.03
CA LEU A 102 -15.08 13.69 -9.13
C LEU A 102 -16.18 14.70 -8.80
N ARG A 103 -17.18 14.30 -8.01
CA ARG A 103 -18.29 15.18 -7.60
C ARG A 103 -17.99 15.99 -6.35
N ALA A 104 -17.12 15.48 -5.49
CA ALA A 104 -16.73 16.17 -4.28
C ALA A 104 -15.77 17.33 -4.58
N PRO A 105 -15.97 18.50 -3.94
CA PRO A 105 -15.08 19.65 -4.11
C PRO A 105 -13.67 19.30 -3.61
N ASP A 106 -12.67 19.86 -4.29
CA ASP A 106 -11.25 19.72 -3.95
C ASP A 106 -10.72 18.29 -3.91
N CYS A 107 -11.44 17.35 -4.54
CA CYS A 107 -11.02 15.99 -4.77
C CYS A 107 -10.61 15.78 -6.23
N GLY A 108 -9.82 14.74 -6.50
CA GLY A 108 -9.43 14.39 -7.85
C GLY A 108 -8.91 12.98 -7.98
N PHE A 109 -9.05 12.42 -9.18
CA PHE A 109 -8.54 11.10 -9.53
C PHE A 109 -7.93 11.13 -10.93
N TRP A 110 -6.68 10.67 -11.04
CA TRP A 110 -5.94 10.66 -12.32
C TRP A 110 -5.41 9.28 -12.63
N VAL A 111 -5.30 9.00 -13.91
CA VAL A 111 -4.70 7.77 -14.43
C VAL A 111 -3.53 8.09 -15.35
N ALA A 112 -2.54 7.20 -15.35
CA ALA A 112 -1.46 7.20 -16.32
C ALA A 112 -1.74 6.14 -17.39
N GLU A 113 -1.67 6.54 -18.65
CA GLU A 113 -1.96 5.74 -19.83
C GLU A 113 -0.72 5.56 -20.68
N VAL A 114 -0.47 4.35 -21.13
CA VAL A 114 0.61 3.97 -22.05
C VAL A 114 0.00 3.11 -23.15
N GLY A 115 0.12 3.55 -24.40
CA GLY A 115 -0.42 2.81 -25.55
C GLY A 115 -1.91 2.53 -25.45
N GLY A 116 -2.70 3.45 -24.91
CA GLY A 116 -4.16 3.30 -24.72
C GLY A 116 -4.58 2.50 -23.49
N SER A 117 -3.63 1.94 -22.73
CA SER A 117 -3.92 1.15 -21.53
C SER A 117 -3.61 1.92 -20.24
N VAL A 118 -4.51 1.88 -19.27
CA VAL A 118 -4.29 2.45 -17.93
C VAL A 118 -3.30 1.58 -17.15
N VAL A 119 -2.19 2.19 -16.74
CA VAL A 119 -1.06 1.50 -16.09
C VAL A 119 -0.66 2.13 -14.76
N GLY A 120 -1.25 3.25 -14.39
CA GLY A 120 -1.03 3.92 -13.13
C GLY A 120 -2.22 4.73 -12.70
N MET A 121 -2.30 5.04 -11.40
CA MET A 121 -3.37 5.83 -10.82
C MET A 121 -2.91 6.60 -9.60
N VAL A 122 -3.60 7.68 -9.28
CA VAL A 122 -3.48 8.44 -8.04
C VAL A 122 -4.77 9.18 -7.74
N ALA A 123 -5.09 9.31 -6.47
CA ALA A 123 -6.21 10.11 -5.98
C ALA A 123 -5.73 11.20 -5.04
N ALA A 124 -6.53 12.24 -4.87
CA ALA A 124 -6.33 13.30 -3.90
C ALA A 124 -7.67 13.71 -3.28
N VAL A 125 -7.66 13.94 -1.97
CA VAL A 125 -8.81 14.42 -1.19
C VAL A 125 -8.33 15.43 -0.14
N PRO A 126 -9.17 16.33 0.36
CA PRO A 126 -8.85 17.11 1.54
C PRO A 126 -8.50 16.18 2.72
N SER A 127 -7.43 16.48 3.43
CA SER A 127 -7.00 15.66 4.56
C SER A 127 -7.97 15.81 5.73
N GLN A 128 -8.33 14.68 6.35
CA GLN A 128 -9.12 14.68 7.58
C GLN A 128 -8.25 14.89 8.83
N ASP A 129 -6.97 14.47 8.75
CA ASP A 129 -6.03 14.49 9.87
C ASP A 129 -5.28 15.83 9.97
N VAL A 130 -5.05 16.51 8.84
CA VAL A 130 -4.30 17.78 8.77
C VAL A 130 -5.17 18.85 8.13
N PRO A 131 -5.78 19.75 8.90
CA PRO A 131 -6.63 20.81 8.36
C PRO A 131 -5.90 21.67 7.32
N GLY A 132 -6.55 21.94 6.20
CA GLY A 132 -5.98 22.75 5.12
C GLY A 132 -4.93 22.05 4.25
N ALA A 133 -4.69 20.76 4.47
CA ALA A 133 -3.84 19.94 3.60
C ALA A 133 -4.65 19.09 2.61
N LEU A 134 -4.04 18.77 1.48
CA LEU A 134 -4.53 17.76 0.53
C LEU A 134 -3.83 16.43 0.80
N GLU A 135 -4.58 15.34 0.87
CA GLU A 135 -4.02 13.99 1.04
C GLU A 135 -3.93 13.26 -0.30
N LEU A 136 -2.71 12.84 -0.66
CA LEU A 136 -2.44 11.96 -1.78
C LEU A 136 -2.77 10.51 -1.38
N ARG A 137 -3.69 9.89 -2.09
CA ARG A 137 -4.16 8.51 -1.85
C ARG A 137 -4.06 7.64 -3.10
N ARG A 138 -4.20 6.34 -2.91
CA ARG A 138 -4.38 5.31 -3.95
C ARG A 138 -3.32 5.33 -5.07
N MET A 139 -2.10 5.78 -4.76
CA MET A 139 -0.99 5.71 -5.72
C MET A 139 -0.65 4.26 -6.05
N SER A 140 -0.76 3.91 -7.32
CA SER A 140 -0.34 2.60 -7.82
C SER A 140 0.17 2.72 -9.26
N VAL A 141 1.19 1.93 -9.60
CA VAL A 141 1.73 1.80 -10.97
C VAL A 141 2.00 0.33 -11.24
N SER A 142 1.53 -0.17 -12.38
CA SER A 142 1.73 -1.56 -12.79
C SER A 142 3.23 -1.91 -12.79
N ARG A 143 3.55 -3.12 -12.35
CA ARG A 143 4.92 -3.57 -12.15
C ARG A 143 5.77 -3.44 -13.41
N GLU A 144 5.19 -3.75 -14.56
CA GLU A 144 5.82 -3.76 -15.89
C GLU A 144 6.17 -2.36 -16.38
N GLN A 145 5.56 -1.32 -15.79
CA GLN A 145 5.73 0.08 -16.22
C GLN A 145 6.52 0.91 -15.19
N ARG A 146 7.02 0.31 -14.12
CA ARG A 146 7.84 1.00 -13.11
C ARG A 146 9.21 1.39 -13.66
N GLY A 147 9.87 2.32 -12.98
CA GLY A 147 11.18 2.83 -13.39
C GLY A 147 11.14 3.83 -14.56
N ARG A 148 9.97 4.14 -15.11
CA ARG A 148 9.76 5.06 -16.24
C ARG A 148 9.34 6.47 -15.85
N GLY A 149 9.30 6.78 -14.55
CA GLY A 149 8.91 8.10 -14.05
C GLY A 149 7.41 8.34 -13.89
N LEU A 150 6.54 7.33 -14.19
CA LEU A 150 5.07 7.48 -14.11
C LEU A 150 4.60 7.91 -12.72
N ALA A 151 5.06 7.23 -11.65
CA ALA A 151 4.67 7.58 -10.29
C ALA A 151 5.09 9.00 -9.91
N ARG A 152 6.27 9.45 -10.35
CA ARG A 152 6.73 10.83 -10.15
C ARG A 152 5.84 11.84 -10.88
N ALA A 153 5.41 11.51 -12.10
CA ALA A 153 4.52 12.36 -12.88
C ALA A 153 3.12 12.43 -12.26
N LEU A 154 2.57 11.30 -11.79
CA LEU A 154 1.30 11.25 -11.05
C LEU A 154 1.35 12.09 -9.75
N CYS A 155 2.46 12.01 -8.98
CA CYS A 155 2.64 12.87 -7.81
C CYS A 155 2.66 14.36 -8.19
N ARG A 156 3.36 14.73 -9.27
CA ARG A 156 3.43 16.12 -9.75
C ARG A 156 2.05 16.64 -10.18
N GLU A 157 1.21 15.79 -10.75
CA GLU A 157 -0.17 16.15 -11.07
C GLU A 157 -0.96 16.53 -9.82
N VAL A 158 -0.88 15.71 -8.75
CA VAL A 158 -1.49 16.02 -7.46
C VAL A 158 -0.92 17.31 -6.84
N LEU A 159 0.40 17.50 -6.90
CA LEU A 159 1.03 18.72 -6.39
C LEU A 159 0.59 19.97 -7.19
N GLY A 160 0.41 19.83 -8.51
CA GLY A 160 -0.12 20.89 -9.37
C GLY A 160 -1.58 21.23 -9.00
N PHE A 161 -2.40 20.19 -8.83
CA PHE A 161 -3.80 20.33 -8.40
C PHE A 161 -3.89 21.01 -7.03
N ALA A 162 -3.09 20.59 -6.07
CA ALA A 162 -3.05 21.21 -4.74
C ALA A 162 -2.78 22.72 -4.81
N ARG A 163 -1.77 23.12 -5.58
CA ARG A 163 -1.45 24.55 -5.78
C ARG A 163 -2.59 25.31 -6.45
N ALA A 164 -3.19 24.74 -7.48
CA ALA A 164 -4.31 25.38 -8.21
C ALA A 164 -5.56 25.56 -7.32
N ARG A 165 -5.70 24.72 -6.29
CA ARG A 165 -6.81 24.78 -5.32
C ARG A 165 -6.46 25.55 -4.04
N GLY A 166 -5.25 26.11 -3.92
CA GLY A 166 -4.82 26.90 -2.77
C GLY A 166 -4.41 26.08 -1.54
N PHE A 167 -4.19 24.77 -1.67
CA PHE A 167 -3.64 23.96 -0.58
C PHE A 167 -2.16 24.29 -0.36
N GLY A 168 -1.81 24.66 0.86
CA GLY A 168 -0.42 24.97 1.25
C GLY A 168 0.43 23.71 1.52
N THR A 169 -0.21 22.57 1.77
CA THR A 169 0.47 21.34 2.17
C THR A 169 -0.17 20.14 1.49
N VAL A 170 0.67 19.17 1.09
CA VAL A 170 0.22 17.84 0.62
C VAL A 170 0.78 16.81 1.56
N VAL A 171 -0.08 15.93 2.06
CA VAL A 171 0.27 14.84 2.97
C VAL A 171 -0.01 13.50 2.31
N LEU A 172 0.63 12.45 2.80
CA LEU A 172 0.36 11.07 2.37
C LEU A 172 0.79 10.08 3.44
N SER A 173 0.29 8.85 3.33
CA SER A 173 0.69 7.73 4.17
C SER A 173 1.16 6.55 3.32
N THR A 174 2.22 5.86 3.77
CA THR A 174 2.75 4.68 3.11
C THR A 174 3.28 3.67 4.12
N SER A 175 3.22 2.38 3.80
CA SER A 175 3.71 1.35 4.71
C SER A 175 5.23 1.22 4.70
N MET A 176 5.79 0.76 5.81
CA MET A 176 7.23 0.54 5.98
C MET A 176 7.83 -0.45 4.97
N VAL A 177 7.02 -1.33 4.38
CA VAL A 177 7.49 -2.31 3.39
C VAL A 177 7.50 -1.77 1.96
N GLN A 178 6.91 -0.59 1.71
CA GLN A 178 6.87 0.06 0.40
C GLN A 178 8.07 0.98 0.16
N LEU A 179 9.27 0.42 0.22
CA LEU A 179 10.53 1.18 0.14
C LEU A 179 10.68 2.01 -1.15
N ALA A 180 10.14 1.53 -2.27
CA ALA A 180 10.19 2.27 -3.53
C ALA A 180 9.32 3.53 -3.48
N ALA A 181 8.15 3.47 -2.82
CA ALA A 181 7.26 4.60 -2.61
C ALA A 181 7.90 5.63 -1.66
N GLN A 182 8.50 5.20 -0.55
CA GLN A 182 9.22 6.09 0.37
C GLN A 182 10.31 6.88 -0.35
N ARG A 183 11.19 6.20 -1.12
CA ARG A 183 12.24 6.86 -1.93
C ARG A 183 11.66 7.84 -2.95
N LEU A 184 10.52 7.52 -3.54
CA LEU A 184 9.84 8.40 -4.48
C LEU A 184 9.41 9.69 -3.80
N TYR A 185 8.72 9.58 -2.67
CA TYR A 185 8.18 10.73 -1.93
C TYR A 185 9.30 11.60 -1.36
N GLU A 186 10.31 11.00 -0.74
CA GLU A 186 11.50 11.72 -0.24
C GLU A 186 12.24 12.42 -1.38
N GLY A 187 12.38 11.77 -2.55
CA GLY A 187 12.97 12.36 -3.76
C GLY A 187 12.12 13.45 -4.43
N LEU A 188 10.86 13.66 -3.99
CA LEU A 188 9.97 14.75 -4.37
C LEU A 188 9.92 15.87 -3.32
N GLY A 189 10.65 15.73 -2.22
CA GLY A 189 10.72 16.71 -1.14
C GLY A 189 9.75 16.50 0.01
N PHE A 190 8.98 15.39 0.00
CA PHE A 190 8.18 15.02 1.17
C PHE A 190 9.08 14.66 2.34
N ARG A 191 8.69 15.07 3.53
CA ARG A 191 9.43 14.81 4.78
C ARG A 191 8.60 13.90 5.67
N ARG A 192 9.25 12.91 6.28
CA ARG A 192 8.57 12.03 7.24
C ARG A 192 8.25 12.82 8.50
N GLY A 193 6.95 12.95 8.79
CA GLY A 193 6.42 13.66 9.96
C GLY A 193 6.15 12.75 11.15
N GLY A 194 5.93 11.45 10.91
CA GLY A 194 5.61 10.50 11.96
C GLY A 194 5.43 9.08 11.47
N ALA A 195 5.10 8.18 12.42
CA ALA A 195 4.75 6.81 12.14
C ALA A 195 3.65 6.34 13.09
N SER A 196 2.71 5.53 12.59
CA SER A 196 1.67 4.90 13.38
C SER A 196 1.57 3.41 13.08
N SER A 197 0.94 2.66 13.98
CA SER A 197 0.62 1.25 13.72
C SER A 197 -0.86 1.13 13.33
N PRO A 198 -1.20 0.43 12.25
CA PRO A 198 -2.58 0.36 11.75
C PRO A 198 -3.52 -0.44 12.66
N SER A 199 -2.98 -1.27 13.56
CA SER A 199 -3.76 -2.13 14.48
C SER A 199 -2.91 -2.61 15.64
N LEU A 200 -3.55 -3.24 16.66
CA LEU A 200 -2.86 -3.91 17.76
C LEU A 200 -1.89 -4.98 17.24
N LEU A 201 -2.30 -5.78 16.25
CA LEU A 201 -1.41 -6.75 15.60
C LEU A 201 -0.24 -6.06 14.89
N GLY A 202 -0.49 -4.94 14.23
CA GLY A 202 0.57 -4.10 13.64
C GLY A 202 1.59 -3.65 14.70
N SER A 203 1.13 -3.19 15.85
CA SER A 203 2.01 -2.81 16.99
C SER A 203 2.82 -4.01 17.49
N ILE A 204 2.18 -5.18 17.66
CA ILE A 204 2.84 -6.41 18.08
C ILE A 204 3.94 -6.82 17.09
N VAL A 205 3.75 -6.71 15.80
CA VAL A 205 4.74 -7.07 14.77
C VAL A 205 5.59 -5.89 14.31
N HIS A 206 5.54 -4.75 15.00
CA HIS A 206 6.24 -3.50 14.64
C HIS A 206 6.02 -3.10 13.16
N PHE A 207 4.81 -3.33 12.64
CA PHE A 207 4.45 -2.88 11.32
C PHE A 207 3.98 -1.42 11.39
N GLN A 208 4.64 -0.55 10.63
CA GLN A 208 4.41 0.89 10.70
C GLN A 208 3.88 1.45 9.37
N ILE A 209 3.01 2.43 9.50
CA ILE A 209 2.61 3.36 8.44
C ILE A 209 3.38 4.65 8.68
N PHE A 210 4.11 5.12 7.68
CA PHE A 210 4.82 6.38 7.72
C PHE A 210 3.95 7.49 7.13
N HIS A 211 3.90 8.61 7.83
CA HIS A 211 3.18 9.82 7.42
C HIS A 211 4.20 10.84 6.89
N TYR A 212 3.86 11.46 5.77
CA TYR A 212 4.67 12.44 5.07
C TYR A 212 3.89 13.73 4.87
#